data_f79b127a9025112f7b3d49a1c8a7af49
#
_entry.id   f79b127a9025112f7b3d49a1c8a7af49
#
_cell.length_a   1.000
_cell.length_b   1.000
_cell.length_c   1.000
_cell.angle_alpha   90.00
_cell.angle_beta   90.00
_cell.angle_gamma   90.00
#
_symmetry.space_group_name_H-M   'P 1'
#
loop_
_entity.id
_entity.type
_entity.pdbx_description
1 polymer ?
#
loop_
_entity_poly.entity_id
_entity_poly.type
_entity_poly.pdbx_seq_one_letter_code
_entity_poly.pdbx_strand_id
1 'polypeptide(L)' 'MTDKDSILFSKQDNIATITLNRPDSLNAMTNSLMKNLVDALALVEQDKAIRVVVLTGSGRGFCAGADLAGQAN' A
#
# COMPACT_ATOMS: atom_id res chain seq x y z
N MET A 1 -17.74 -2.87 -2.58
CA MET A 1 -16.33 -3.26 -2.71
C MET A 1 -15.58 -2.87 -1.46
N THR A 2 -14.80 -3.78 -0.94
CA THR A 2 -13.99 -3.51 0.24
C THR A 2 -12.59 -3.08 -0.17
N ASP A 3 -11.96 -2.26 0.65
CA ASP A 3 -10.60 -1.78 0.40
C ASP A 3 -9.53 -2.62 1.11
N LYS A 4 -9.91 -3.80 1.61
CA LYS A 4 -8.94 -4.63 2.35
C LYS A 4 -7.77 -5.08 1.47
N ASP A 5 -7.98 -5.13 0.17
CA ASP A 5 -6.94 -5.52 -0.79
C ASP A 5 -6.29 -4.32 -1.47
N SER A 6 -6.49 -3.11 -0.94
CA SER A 6 -5.86 -1.91 -1.48
C SER A 6 -4.34 -1.90 -1.28
N ILE A 7 -3.85 -2.74 -0.39
CA ILE A 7 -2.42 -2.98 -0.17
C ILE A 7 -2.17 -4.47 -0.28
N LEU A 8 -1.18 -4.82 -1.09
CA LEU A 8 -0.68 -6.19 -1.15
C LEU A 8 0.68 -6.23 -0.47
N PHE A 9 0.89 -7.25 0.34
CA PHE A 9 2.13 -7.41 1.08
C PHE A 9 2.74 -8.76 0.77
N SER A 10 4.03 -8.79 0.47
CA SER A 10 4.75 -10.04 0.30
C SER A 10 6.13 -9.92 0.92
N LYS A 11 6.68 -11.05 1.31
CA LYS A 11 8.02 -11.12 1.86
C LYS A 11 8.73 -12.29 1.20
N GLN A 12 9.92 -12.03 0.70
CA GLN A 12 10.79 -13.06 0.15
C GLN A 12 12.20 -12.76 0.60
N ASP A 13 12.82 -13.75 1.24
CA ASP A 13 14.13 -13.57 1.85
C ASP A 13 14.06 -12.45 2.90
N ASN A 14 14.88 -11.43 2.78
CA ASN A 14 14.87 -10.29 3.70
C ASN A 14 14.22 -9.06 3.09
N ILE A 15 13.44 -9.23 2.02
CA ILE A 15 12.83 -8.13 1.27
C ILE A 15 11.32 -8.20 1.45
N ALA A 16 10.74 -7.12 1.94
CA ALA A 16 9.29 -6.95 1.97
C ALA A 16 8.87 -6.06 0.81
N THR A 17 7.83 -6.46 0.09
CA THR A 17 7.25 -5.68 -0.99
C THR A 17 5.85 -5.26 -0.60
N ILE A 18 5.61 -3.97 -0.59
CA ILE A 18 4.29 -3.38 -0.35
C ILE A 18 3.81 -2.78 -1.66
N THR A 19 2.68 -3.26 -2.14
CA THR A 19 2.12 -2.83 -3.42
C THR A 19 0.84 -2.06 -3.19
N LEU A 20 0.78 -0.83 -3.68
CA LEU A 20 -0.46 -0.07 -3.71
C LEU A 20 -1.35 -0.69 -4.79
N ASN A 21 -2.55 -1.10 -4.42
CA ASN A 21 -3.37 -1.92 -5.29
C ASN A 21 -4.75 -1.31 -5.56
N ARG A 22 -4.74 -0.11 -6.11
CA ARG A 22 -5.94 0.55 -6.64
C ARG A 22 -5.64 1.03 -8.07
N PRO A 23 -5.31 0.10 -8.99
CA PRO A 23 -4.83 0.49 -10.33
C PRO A 23 -5.87 1.26 -11.14
N ASP A 24 -7.15 1.01 -10.93
CA ASP A 24 -8.21 1.72 -11.64
C ASP A 24 -8.30 3.20 -11.24
N SER A 25 -7.75 3.55 -10.11
CA SER A 25 -7.70 4.92 -9.62
C SER A 25 -6.27 5.44 -9.57
N LEU A 26 -5.36 4.82 -10.32
CA LEU A 26 -3.93 5.13 -10.35
C LEU A 26 -3.33 5.17 -8.93
N ASN A 27 -3.82 4.28 -8.08
CA ASN A 27 -3.38 4.12 -6.69
C ASN A 27 -3.54 5.41 -5.86
N ALA A 28 -4.60 6.18 -6.17
CA ALA A 28 -4.90 7.37 -5.38
C ALA A 28 -5.17 7.00 -3.93
N MET A 29 -4.68 7.82 -3.01
CA MET A 29 -4.77 7.55 -1.57
C MET A 29 -6.16 7.82 -1.05
N THR A 30 -6.82 6.79 -0.54
CA THR A 30 -8.01 6.92 0.31
C THR A 30 -7.60 6.74 1.76
N ASN A 31 -8.51 7.04 2.69
CA ASN A 31 -8.27 6.79 4.10
C ASN A 31 -8.04 5.30 4.36
N SER A 32 -8.81 4.43 3.68
CA SER A 32 -8.64 2.98 3.81
C SER A 32 -7.30 2.50 3.32
N LEU A 33 -6.84 3.00 2.17
CA LEU A 33 -5.52 2.65 1.65
C LEU A 33 -4.43 3.12 2.60
N MET A 34 -4.54 4.35 3.09
CA MET A 34 -3.58 4.92 4.02
C MET A 34 -3.48 4.08 5.29
N LYS A 35 -4.63 3.69 5.84
CA LYS A 35 -4.66 2.85 7.04
C LYS A 35 -4.00 1.50 6.78
N ASN A 36 -4.32 0.88 5.65
CA ASN A 36 -3.74 -0.42 5.31
C ASN A 36 -2.23 -0.31 5.09
N LEU A 37 -1.78 0.79 4.50
CA LEU A 37 -0.35 1.03 4.32
C LEU A 37 0.36 1.17 5.67
N VAL A 38 -0.21 1.93 6.59
CA VAL A 38 0.37 2.09 7.93
C VAL A 38 0.42 0.75 8.65
N ASP A 39 -0.63 -0.07 8.54
CA ASP A 39 -0.63 -1.40 9.14
C ASP A 39 0.47 -2.28 8.56
N ALA A 40 0.67 -2.24 7.25
CA ALA A 40 1.72 -3.01 6.59
C ALA A 40 3.11 -2.55 7.05
N LEU A 41 3.32 -1.25 7.16
CA LEU A 41 4.60 -0.71 7.64
C LEU A 41 4.87 -1.12 9.09
N ALA A 42 3.83 -1.21 9.92
CA ALA A 42 3.98 -1.68 11.28
C ALA A 42 4.43 -3.14 11.32
N LEU A 43 3.91 -3.99 10.42
CA LEU A 43 4.36 -5.37 10.32
C LEU A 43 5.84 -5.46 9.94
N VAL A 44 6.27 -4.61 9.01
CA VAL A 44 7.67 -4.55 8.61
C VAL A 44 8.55 -4.15 9.78
N GLU A 45 8.14 -3.14 10.53
CA GLU A 45 8.92 -2.65 11.66
C GLU A 45 9.12 -3.73 12.72
N GLN A 46 8.13 -4.59 12.91
CA GLN A 46 8.19 -5.65 13.90
C GLN A 46 8.99 -6.86 13.46
N ASP A 47 9.25 -7.00 12.16
CA ASP A 47 9.94 -8.17 11.62
C ASP A 47 11.43 -7.86 11.42
N LYS A 48 12.23 -8.32 12.34
CA LYS A 48 13.68 -8.04 12.34
C LYS A 48 14.42 -8.71 11.19
N ALA A 49 13.79 -9.66 10.50
CA ALA A 49 14.40 -10.31 9.36
C ALA A 49 14.32 -9.46 8.10
N ILE A 50 13.41 -8.47 8.07
CA ILE A 50 13.27 -7.60 6.91
C ILE A 50 14.34 -6.53 6.95
N ARG A 51 15.12 -6.44 5.87
CA ARG A 51 16.20 -5.47 5.73
C ARG A 51 15.93 -4.42 4.66
N VAL A 52 15.05 -4.73 3.71
CA VAL A 52 14.72 -3.85 2.59
C VAL A 52 13.22 -3.85 2.42
N VAL A 53 12.67 -2.66 2.17
CA VAL A 53 11.25 -2.52 1.84
C VAL A 53 11.16 -1.93 0.45
N VAL A 54 10.43 -2.61 -0.44
CA VAL A 54 10.10 -2.11 -1.76
C VAL A 54 8.67 -1.60 -1.71
N LEU A 55 8.45 -0.35 -2.05
CA LEU A 55 7.11 0.22 -2.17
C LEU A 55 6.85 0.50 -3.64
N THR A 56 5.78 -0.09 -4.16
CA THR A 56 5.46 0.02 -5.57
C THR A 56 3.95 0.14 -5.75
N GLY A 57 3.51 0.37 -6.98
CA GLY A 57 2.10 0.44 -7.31
C GLY A 57 1.76 -0.53 -8.42
N SER A 58 0.58 -1.16 -8.32
CA SER A 58 0.11 -2.02 -9.41
C SER A 58 -0.46 -1.15 -10.53
N GLY A 59 -0.43 -1.69 -11.74
CA GLY A 59 -0.89 -0.98 -12.92
C GLY A 59 0.14 0.02 -13.40
N ARG A 60 -0.34 1.05 -14.12
CA ARG A 60 0.53 1.97 -14.83
C ARG A 60 0.99 3.18 -14.01
N GLY A 61 0.46 3.38 -12.81
CA GLY A 61 0.85 4.49 -11.96
C GLY A 61 1.29 4.02 -10.60
N PHE A 62 2.25 4.71 -10.00
CA PHE A 62 2.64 4.40 -8.64
C PHE A 62 1.57 4.92 -7.67
N CYS A 63 1.35 6.22 -7.65
CA CYS A 63 0.35 6.84 -6.79
C CYS A 63 -0.02 8.21 -7.40
N ALA A 64 -1.31 8.45 -7.57
CA ALA A 64 -1.78 9.71 -8.14
C ALA A 64 -1.94 10.82 -7.11
N GLY A 65 -1.71 10.53 -5.83
CA GLY A 65 -1.90 11.48 -4.76
C GLY A 65 -3.19 11.21 -3.99
N ALA A 66 -3.67 12.20 -3.26
CA ALA A 66 -4.86 12.03 -2.44
C ALA A 66 -6.10 11.85 -3.30
N ASP A 67 -6.97 10.94 -2.88
CA ASP A 67 -8.27 10.76 -3.51
C ASP A 67 -9.26 11.75 -2.88
N LEU A 68 -9.49 12.85 -3.58
CA LEU A 68 -10.34 13.92 -3.06
C LEU A 68 -11.78 13.45 -2.82
N ALA A 69 -12.27 12.53 -3.64
CA ALA A 69 -13.60 11.98 -3.43
C ALA A 69 -13.68 11.20 -2.13
N GLY A 70 -12.63 10.43 -1.82
CA GLY A 70 -12.57 9.67 -0.57
C GLY A 70 -12.34 10.52 0.65
N GLN A 71 -11.75 11.70 0.48
CA GLN A 71 -11.41 12.57 1.61
C GLN A 71 -12.40 13.69 1.86
N ALA A 72 -13.33 13.89 0.94
CA ALA A 72 -14.31 14.97 1.06
C ALA A 72 -15.36 14.72 2.13
N ASN A 73 -15.39 13.55 2.69
CA ASN A 73 -16.41 13.17 3.68
C ASN A 73 -15.89 13.33 5.10
#